data_d6b055aa93de4b8bbf920ddd69e87026
#
_entry.id   d6b055aa93de4b8bbf920ddd69e87026
#
_cell.length_a   1.000
_cell.length_b   1.000
_cell.length_c   1.000
_cell.angle_alpha   90.00
_cell.angle_beta   90.00
_cell.angle_gamma   90.00
#
_symmetry.space_group_name_H-M   'P 1'
#
loop_
_entity.id
_entity.type
_entity.pdbx_description
1 polymer ?
#
loop_
_entity_poly.entity_id
_entity_poly.type
_entity_poly.pdbx_seq_one_letter_code
_entity_poly.pdbx_strand_id
1 'polypeptide(L)'
;MHERNTEISSKNMKTFFKISGSLLLGLLIVLSLWIHSNLKDRNPGYKADMMIQGSNLSTLKAGFAAIPITPEVPDKWIDKNGDAEYRQKDGDTFIDGNGNGVFDPVWIAGFSNGRAANGVHDDLWARTMVIDDGKTRIAIVVLDAIGFMNDDVIDVRKRIPAESGVTYTIITSTHSHEAPDLLGLWGETPFKSGINEKYMEFVKDQAAKSVADAVRNMRPALLHVSEDLTGAIPLVKDTREPQISDSGLRLIRAVDKEDGKTLGSLIAWADHCETLWSKNLLITSDFAHYFREGVEKGVFSGDSLVKPGIGGIAVYINGAIGGLMTTHPSLPVQDPITGKEYNEPTYEKAEAQGKKLALIALTSMDKPSEIIKSAGISGIVKTINLPIDNKMFKLGTAVGMLNRGTAGWMKMRSELSVFSIGPMSFATIPGEIYPEIVNGGIETPQGQDFKINPEEIPPVREMMPGKYKLIFCLANDEIGYIIPKSQWDVDPPFTYDRKDSPYGEENSLGPETAPMIHSYLKEMLSSLK
;
A
#
# COMPACT_ATOMS: atom_id res chain seq x y z
N MET A 1 -56.52 -33.57 40.08
CA MET A 1 -55.19 -32.88 40.31
C MET A 1 -54.19 -33.04 39.18
N HIS A 2 -54.19 -34.14 38.45
CA HIS A 2 -53.23 -34.41 37.36
C HIS A 2 -53.46 -33.51 36.13
N GLU A 3 -54.69 -33.24 35.72
CA GLU A 3 -55.03 -32.39 34.54
C GLU A 3 -54.65 -30.90 34.73
N ARG A 4 -54.81 -30.34 35.95
CA ARG A 4 -54.41 -28.97 36.20
C ARG A 4 -52.91 -28.73 36.16
N ASN A 5 -52.10 -29.71 36.52
CA ASN A 5 -50.62 -29.62 36.46
C ASN A 5 -50.10 -29.69 35.05
N THR A 6 -50.73 -30.45 34.15
CA THR A 6 -50.37 -30.54 32.72
C THR A 6 -50.74 -29.27 31.95
N GLU A 7 -51.85 -28.61 32.24
CA GLU A 7 -52.25 -27.35 31.62
C GLU A 7 -51.35 -26.16 32.04
N ILE A 8 -50.96 -26.10 33.32
CA ILE A 8 -50.04 -25.07 33.82
C ILE A 8 -48.66 -25.26 33.22
N SER A 9 -48.17 -26.49 33.07
CA SER A 9 -46.90 -26.81 32.42
C SER A 9 -46.91 -26.42 30.95
N SER A 10 -47.98 -26.72 30.21
CA SER A 10 -48.14 -26.38 28.80
C SER A 10 -48.21 -24.86 28.55
N LYS A 11 -48.86 -24.11 29.43
CA LYS A 11 -49.00 -22.65 29.36
C LYS A 11 -47.69 -21.95 29.67
N ASN A 12 -46.93 -22.42 30.63
CA ASN A 12 -45.60 -21.93 30.98
C ASN A 12 -44.58 -22.19 29.85
N MET A 13 -44.66 -23.36 29.25
CA MET A 13 -43.82 -23.74 28.11
C MET A 13 -44.11 -22.87 26.88
N LYS A 14 -45.39 -22.62 26.55
CA LYS A 14 -45.77 -21.68 25.46
C LYS A 14 -45.30 -20.24 25.73
N THR A 15 -45.36 -19.79 26.97
CA THR A 15 -44.89 -18.47 27.39
C THR A 15 -43.36 -18.40 27.26
N PHE A 16 -42.64 -19.41 27.72
CA PHE A 16 -41.18 -19.52 27.55
C PHE A 16 -40.76 -19.48 26.10
N PHE A 17 -41.39 -20.24 25.19
CA PHE A 17 -41.09 -20.19 23.76
C PHE A 17 -41.41 -18.84 23.12
N LYS A 18 -42.48 -18.15 23.56
CA LYS A 18 -42.77 -16.80 23.07
C LYS A 18 -41.72 -15.78 23.51
N ILE A 19 -41.32 -15.82 24.80
CA ILE A 19 -40.28 -14.91 25.31
C ILE A 19 -38.95 -15.19 24.64
N SER A 20 -38.53 -16.45 24.55
CA SER A 20 -37.27 -16.86 23.86
C SER A 20 -37.30 -16.49 22.39
N GLY A 21 -38.43 -16.68 21.69
CA GLY A 21 -38.60 -16.27 20.30
C GLY A 21 -38.53 -14.75 20.12
N SER A 22 -39.13 -13.98 21.03
CA SER A 22 -39.04 -12.50 21.00
C SER A 22 -37.64 -12.00 21.28
N LEU A 23 -36.92 -12.61 22.23
CA LEU A 23 -35.51 -12.28 22.50
C LEU A 23 -34.59 -12.62 21.31
N LEU A 24 -34.78 -13.77 20.69
CA LEU A 24 -34.06 -14.17 19.50
C LEU A 24 -34.32 -13.21 18.33
N LEU A 25 -35.59 -12.82 18.11
CA LEU A 25 -35.95 -11.84 17.09
C LEU A 25 -35.30 -10.48 17.36
N GLY A 26 -35.34 -10.04 18.63
CA GLY A 26 -34.67 -8.80 19.07
C GLY A 26 -33.16 -8.83 18.78
N LEU A 27 -32.51 -9.94 19.12
CA LEU A 27 -31.09 -10.15 18.85
C LEU A 27 -30.77 -10.12 17.34
N LEU A 28 -31.60 -10.79 16.53
CA LEU A 28 -31.44 -10.82 15.07
C LEU A 28 -31.61 -9.41 14.45
N ILE A 29 -32.54 -8.61 14.96
CA ILE A 29 -32.75 -7.21 14.53
C ILE A 29 -31.50 -6.39 14.88
N VAL A 30 -31.00 -6.48 16.12
CA VAL A 30 -29.79 -5.74 16.53
C VAL A 30 -28.58 -6.14 15.69
N LEU A 31 -28.39 -7.45 15.47
CA LEU A 31 -27.31 -7.96 14.62
C LEU A 31 -27.44 -7.47 13.19
N SER A 32 -28.66 -7.49 12.62
CA SER A 32 -28.92 -6.99 11.26
C SER A 32 -28.63 -5.51 11.13
N LEU A 33 -29.04 -4.69 12.13
CA LEU A 33 -28.75 -3.25 12.14
C LEU A 33 -27.24 -2.98 12.26
N TRP A 34 -26.54 -3.76 13.09
CA TRP A 34 -25.09 -3.65 13.25
C TRP A 34 -24.34 -4.01 11.96
N ILE A 35 -24.67 -5.15 11.33
CA ILE A 35 -24.13 -5.54 10.01
C ILE A 35 -24.44 -4.46 8.96
N HIS A 36 -25.69 -3.97 8.92
CA HIS A 36 -26.07 -2.91 7.98
C HIS A 36 -25.25 -1.64 8.18
N SER A 37 -24.96 -1.27 9.43
CA SER A 37 -24.13 -0.12 9.76
C SER A 37 -22.69 -0.30 9.24
N ASN A 38 -22.10 -1.50 9.41
CA ASN A 38 -20.75 -1.80 8.93
C ASN A 38 -20.66 -1.81 7.39
N LEU A 39 -21.72 -2.29 6.72
CA LEU A 39 -21.80 -2.32 5.25
C LEU A 39 -22.24 -0.99 4.62
N LYS A 40 -22.47 0.06 5.43
CA LYS A 40 -22.92 1.35 4.90
C LYS A 40 -21.83 2.00 4.06
N ASP A 41 -22.18 2.49 2.86
CA ASP A 41 -21.30 3.34 2.06
C ASP A 41 -20.94 4.61 2.84
N ARG A 42 -19.66 4.82 3.11
CA ARG A 42 -19.16 6.00 3.84
C ARG A 42 -19.12 7.26 2.97
N ASN A 43 -19.06 7.09 1.65
CA ASN A 43 -18.99 8.17 0.69
C ASN A 43 -20.03 7.98 -0.44
N PRO A 44 -21.36 7.98 -0.13
CA PRO A 44 -22.39 7.67 -1.11
C PRO A 44 -22.39 8.67 -2.26
N GLY A 45 -22.39 8.14 -3.48
CA GLY A 45 -22.37 8.94 -4.70
C GLY A 45 -21.01 9.49 -5.11
N TYR A 46 -19.95 9.24 -4.34
CA TYR A 46 -18.60 9.64 -4.73
C TYR A 46 -18.13 8.91 -5.98
N LYS A 47 -17.60 9.69 -6.91
CA LYS A 47 -16.94 9.24 -8.14
C LYS A 47 -15.79 10.17 -8.47
N ALA A 48 -14.65 9.58 -8.81
CA ALA A 48 -13.48 10.30 -9.30
C ALA A 48 -13.35 10.23 -10.83
N ASP A 49 -14.44 9.87 -11.54
CA ASP A 49 -14.43 9.69 -12.99
C ASP A 49 -14.07 11.00 -13.69
N MET A 50 -12.95 11.04 -14.40
CA MET A 50 -12.51 12.20 -15.17
C MET A 50 -11.64 11.80 -16.36
N MET A 51 -11.72 12.60 -17.41
CA MET A 51 -10.81 12.56 -18.55
C MET A 51 -10.07 13.89 -18.62
N ILE A 52 -8.78 13.84 -18.46
CA ILE A 52 -7.88 14.99 -18.49
C ILE A 52 -7.19 15.00 -19.84
N GLN A 53 -7.38 16.09 -20.58
CA GLN A 53 -6.72 16.30 -21.87
C GLN A 53 -5.55 17.25 -21.66
N GLY A 54 -4.35 16.79 -22.03
CA GLY A 54 -3.14 17.56 -21.97
C GLY A 54 -3.29 18.92 -22.68
N SER A 55 -2.70 19.92 -22.11
CA SER A 55 -2.56 21.21 -22.77
C SER A 55 -1.52 21.10 -23.90
N ASN A 56 -1.48 22.10 -24.78
CA ASN A 56 -0.33 22.28 -25.66
C ASN A 56 0.95 22.32 -24.82
N LEU A 57 2.08 21.91 -25.41
CA LEU A 57 3.38 21.87 -24.74
C LEU A 57 3.64 23.12 -23.90
N SER A 58 3.61 22.98 -22.57
CA SER A 58 3.91 24.04 -21.62
C SER A 58 5.10 23.67 -20.74
N THR A 59 5.75 24.68 -20.17
CA THR A 59 6.81 24.47 -19.18
C THR A 59 6.19 23.83 -17.96
N LEU A 60 6.73 22.67 -17.58
CA LEU A 60 6.30 21.97 -16.37
C LEU A 60 6.78 22.72 -15.12
N LYS A 61 5.99 22.62 -14.07
CA LYS A 61 6.41 22.95 -12.70
C LYS A 61 6.40 21.69 -11.87
N ALA A 62 7.32 21.60 -10.93
CA ALA A 62 7.34 20.54 -9.93
C ALA A 62 7.54 21.11 -8.53
N GLY A 63 6.93 20.48 -7.55
CA GLY A 63 7.10 20.84 -6.15
C GLY A 63 7.12 19.60 -5.28
N PHE A 64 7.83 19.67 -4.16
CA PHE A 64 8.00 18.54 -3.25
C PHE A 64 7.80 18.98 -1.81
N ALA A 65 7.32 18.05 -0.99
CA ALA A 65 7.24 18.19 0.46
C ALA A 65 7.44 16.83 1.14
N ALA A 66 7.97 16.85 2.36
CA ALA A 66 8.05 15.71 3.24
C ALA A 66 7.58 16.15 4.63
N ILE A 67 6.54 15.53 5.15
CA ILE A 67 5.93 15.83 6.45
C ILE A 67 5.96 14.57 7.30
N PRO A 68 6.47 14.62 8.53
CA PRO A 68 6.49 13.44 9.40
C PRO A 68 5.07 13.01 9.80
N ILE A 69 4.86 11.69 9.79
CA ILE A 69 3.66 11.02 10.27
C ILE A 69 3.98 9.99 11.38
N THR A 70 5.13 10.14 12.02
CA THR A 70 5.58 9.26 13.09
C THR A 70 4.61 9.31 14.26
N PRO A 71 4.15 8.15 14.81
CA PRO A 71 3.28 8.13 15.96
C PRO A 71 4.04 8.45 17.25
N GLU A 72 3.33 8.94 18.26
CA GLU A 72 3.80 8.84 19.64
C GLU A 72 3.63 7.39 20.10
N VAL A 73 4.65 6.83 20.77
CA VAL A 73 4.62 5.52 21.42
C VAL A 73 4.64 5.75 22.93
N PRO A 74 3.46 5.91 23.55
CA PRO A 74 3.38 6.36 24.95
C PRO A 74 3.89 5.29 25.91
N ASP A 75 3.62 4.02 25.64
CA ASP A 75 3.97 2.90 26.49
C ASP A 75 4.96 1.96 25.82
N LYS A 76 5.71 1.25 26.66
CA LYS A 76 6.58 0.16 26.26
C LYS A 76 6.13 -1.13 26.93
N TRP A 77 6.63 -2.26 26.44
CA TRP A 77 6.33 -3.54 27.04
C TRP A 77 7.54 -4.48 27.05
N ILE A 78 7.46 -5.51 27.87
CA ILE A 78 8.49 -6.53 28.03
C ILE A 78 7.97 -7.82 27.42
N ASP A 79 8.56 -8.20 26.30
CA ASP A 79 8.34 -9.48 25.63
C ASP A 79 9.09 -10.57 26.42
N LYS A 80 8.39 -11.40 27.13
CA LYS A 80 8.98 -12.35 28.05
C LYS A 80 9.39 -13.66 27.39
N ASN A 81 8.70 -14.04 26.33
CA ASN A 81 8.93 -15.29 25.61
C ASN A 81 9.66 -15.09 24.27
N GLY A 82 9.85 -13.84 23.82
CA GLY A 82 10.54 -13.50 22.57
C GLY A 82 9.73 -13.77 21.32
N ASP A 83 8.38 -13.80 21.42
CA ASP A 83 7.52 -14.03 20.25
C ASP A 83 7.13 -12.76 19.51
N ALA A 84 7.44 -11.58 20.05
CA ALA A 84 7.09 -10.27 19.54
C ALA A 84 5.57 -9.98 19.51
N GLU A 85 4.80 -10.67 20.34
CA GLU A 85 3.35 -10.52 20.45
C GLU A 85 2.95 -10.27 21.90
N TYR A 86 2.42 -9.09 22.21
CA TYR A 86 1.99 -8.75 23.56
C TYR A 86 0.79 -9.59 24.02
N ARG A 87 1.00 -10.41 25.03
CA ARG A 87 -0.05 -11.23 25.66
C ARG A 87 0.18 -11.34 27.15
N GLN A 88 -0.66 -10.71 27.95
CA GLN A 88 -0.58 -10.79 29.43
C GLN A 88 -0.60 -12.23 29.96
N LYS A 89 -1.33 -13.15 29.29
CA LYS A 89 -1.39 -14.57 29.66
C LYS A 89 -0.03 -15.28 29.57
N ASP A 90 0.88 -14.79 28.71
CA ASP A 90 2.21 -15.34 28.49
C ASP A 90 3.25 -14.69 29.43
N GLY A 91 2.78 -13.78 30.30
CA GLY A 91 3.55 -13.12 31.32
C GLY A 91 4.13 -11.78 30.91
N ASP A 92 3.73 -11.25 29.75
CA ASP A 92 4.15 -9.94 29.30
C ASP A 92 3.58 -8.85 30.19
N THR A 93 4.37 -7.80 30.36
CA THR A 93 4.03 -6.64 31.19
C THR A 93 4.30 -5.37 30.41
N PHE A 94 3.58 -4.31 30.70
CA PHE A 94 3.86 -3.01 30.10
C PHE A 94 4.46 -2.03 31.12
N ILE A 95 5.11 -1.01 30.58
CA ILE A 95 5.68 0.13 31.28
C ILE A 95 4.82 1.33 30.91
N ASP A 96 4.00 1.79 31.84
CA ASP A 96 3.14 2.93 31.68
C ASP A 96 3.96 4.23 31.60
N GLY A 97 4.20 4.69 30.39
CA GLY A 97 5.02 5.88 30.13
C GLY A 97 4.26 7.19 30.26
N ASN A 98 2.92 7.17 30.10
CA ASN A 98 2.08 8.36 30.24
C ASN A 98 1.39 8.49 31.60
N GLY A 99 1.49 7.47 32.47
CA GLY A 99 1.03 7.50 33.86
C GLY A 99 -0.49 7.38 34.01
N ASN A 100 -1.20 6.80 33.04
CA ASN A 100 -2.67 6.70 33.07
C ASN A 100 -3.17 5.34 33.63
N GLY A 101 -2.29 4.37 33.86
CA GLY A 101 -2.60 3.06 34.44
C GLY A 101 -3.18 2.04 33.44
N VAL A 102 -3.18 2.36 32.15
CA VAL A 102 -3.70 1.51 31.06
C VAL A 102 -2.61 1.33 30.00
N PHE A 103 -2.57 0.18 29.36
CA PHE A 103 -1.66 -0.04 28.22
C PHE A 103 -2.22 0.63 26.96
N ASP A 104 -1.47 1.58 26.41
CA ASP A 104 -1.78 2.32 25.19
C ASP A 104 -0.84 1.89 24.05
N PRO A 105 -1.05 0.72 23.44
CA PRO A 105 -0.19 0.19 22.40
C PRO A 105 -0.33 0.94 21.07
N VAL A 106 0.77 1.05 20.35
CA VAL A 106 0.77 1.31 18.91
C VAL A 106 0.97 -0.03 18.21
N TRP A 107 -0.07 -0.54 17.56
CA TRP A 107 -0.01 -1.85 16.89
C TRP A 107 0.70 -1.72 15.55
N ILE A 108 1.75 -2.53 15.35
CA ILE A 108 2.51 -2.59 14.09
C ILE A 108 1.82 -3.53 13.12
N ALA A 109 1.61 -3.08 11.88
CA ALA A 109 1.00 -3.85 10.80
C ALA A 109 1.96 -4.89 10.18
N GLY A 110 1.43 -5.83 9.39
CA GLY A 110 2.15 -6.61 8.40
C GLY A 110 2.38 -8.08 8.70
N PHE A 111 2.46 -8.50 9.97
CA PHE A 111 2.71 -9.90 10.33
C PHE A 111 1.64 -10.44 11.28
N SER A 112 1.99 -10.67 12.55
CA SER A 112 1.06 -11.22 13.54
C SER A 112 0.27 -10.13 14.26
N ASN A 113 -0.89 -10.50 14.82
CA ASN A 113 -1.60 -9.67 15.78
C ASN A 113 -0.85 -9.63 17.12
N GLY A 114 -1.05 -8.55 17.87
CA GLY A 114 -0.41 -8.37 19.17
C GLY A 114 1.00 -7.74 19.09
N ARG A 115 1.51 -7.40 17.91
CA ARG A 115 2.83 -6.79 17.72
C ARG A 115 2.77 -5.30 18.08
N ALA A 116 2.96 -4.98 19.37
CA ALA A 116 2.98 -3.61 19.86
C ALA A 116 4.37 -2.98 19.76
N ALA A 117 4.43 -1.71 19.34
CA ALA A 117 5.68 -0.97 19.22
C ALA A 117 6.31 -0.69 20.59
N ASN A 118 7.65 -0.77 20.67
CA ASN A 118 8.48 -0.44 21.82
C ASN A 118 9.28 0.88 21.65
N GLY A 119 8.97 1.63 20.62
CA GLY A 119 9.61 2.90 20.31
C GLY A 119 9.69 3.16 18.81
N VAL A 120 10.48 4.15 18.44
CA VAL A 120 10.71 4.60 17.08
C VAL A 120 12.19 4.52 16.76
N HIS A 121 12.55 3.94 15.62
CA HIS A 121 13.92 3.92 15.11
C HIS A 121 14.16 5.12 14.19
N ASP A 122 13.26 5.35 13.24
CA ASP A 122 13.30 6.49 12.31
C ASP A 122 11.89 7.00 11.98
N ASP A 123 11.83 8.22 11.45
CA ASP A 123 10.56 8.85 11.16
C ASP A 123 9.82 8.19 9.99
N LEU A 124 8.51 8.07 10.14
CA LEU A 124 7.58 7.80 9.06
C LEU A 124 7.16 9.11 8.39
N TRP A 125 6.91 9.07 7.08
CA TRP A 125 6.69 10.28 6.29
C TRP A 125 5.44 10.20 5.39
N ALA A 126 4.80 11.35 5.20
CA ALA A 126 3.99 11.66 4.02
C ALA A 126 4.86 12.47 3.06
N ARG A 127 5.28 11.87 1.94
CA ARG A 127 6.15 12.50 0.94
C ARG A 127 5.37 12.76 -0.33
N THR A 128 5.42 13.99 -0.82
CA THR A 128 4.59 14.42 -1.95
C THR A 128 5.42 14.99 -3.07
N MET A 129 5.12 14.58 -4.30
CA MET A 129 5.50 15.23 -5.54
C MET A 129 4.27 15.83 -6.20
N VAL A 130 4.36 17.09 -6.63
CA VAL A 130 3.35 17.76 -7.46
C VAL A 130 3.95 18.06 -8.82
N ILE A 131 3.21 17.76 -9.89
CA ILE A 131 3.55 18.14 -11.27
C ILE A 131 2.39 18.97 -11.84
N ASP A 132 2.74 20.06 -12.55
CA ASP A 132 1.79 21.04 -13.09
C ASP A 132 2.21 21.45 -14.51
N ASP A 133 1.27 21.40 -15.47
CA ASP A 133 1.48 21.84 -16.86
C ASP A 133 0.84 23.21 -17.14
N GLY A 134 0.42 23.94 -16.09
CA GLY A 134 -0.28 25.22 -16.19
C GLY A 134 -1.81 25.10 -16.34
N LYS A 135 -2.34 23.93 -16.66
CA LYS A 135 -3.77 23.61 -16.74
C LYS A 135 -4.17 22.51 -15.76
N THR A 136 -3.35 21.49 -15.69
CA THR A 136 -3.56 20.29 -14.87
C THR A 136 -2.48 20.17 -13.82
N ARG A 137 -2.88 19.93 -12.58
CA ARG A 137 -1.98 19.73 -11.44
C ARG A 137 -2.28 18.40 -10.78
N ILE A 138 -1.30 17.51 -10.78
CA ILE A 138 -1.40 16.17 -10.16
C ILE A 138 -0.50 16.13 -8.94
N ALA A 139 -1.05 15.71 -7.82
CA ALA A 139 -0.29 15.41 -6.60
C ALA A 139 -0.13 13.88 -6.43
N ILE A 140 1.06 13.45 -6.09
CA ILE A 140 1.40 12.05 -5.77
C ILE A 140 1.92 12.05 -4.35
N VAL A 141 1.17 11.49 -3.44
CA VAL A 141 1.49 11.36 -2.00
C VAL A 141 1.87 9.93 -1.71
N VAL A 142 2.99 9.73 -1.05
CA VAL A 142 3.43 8.42 -0.57
C VAL A 142 3.49 8.45 0.95
N LEU A 143 2.78 7.51 1.58
CA LEU A 143 2.75 7.32 3.03
C LEU A 143 3.66 6.16 3.42
N ASP A 144 4.48 6.32 4.46
CA ASP A 144 5.15 5.21 5.10
C ASP A 144 4.14 4.44 5.95
N ALA A 145 3.41 3.55 5.31
CA ALA A 145 2.35 2.73 5.88
C ALA A 145 2.25 1.43 5.08
N ILE A 146 1.60 0.41 5.64
CA ILE A 146 1.36 -0.85 4.93
C ILE A 146 0.35 -0.67 3.80
N GLY A 147 -0.65 0.19 3.98
CA GLY A 147 -1.70 0.48 3.02
C GLY A 147 -2.60 1.61 3.52
N PHE A 148 -3.48 2.11 2.65
CA PHE A 148 -4.41 3.18 2.98
C PHE A 148 -5.72 3.01 2.21
N MET A 149 -6.84 2.89 2.93
CA MET A 149 -8.14 2.56 2.35
C MET A 149 -8.73 3.68 1.48
N ASN A 150 -9.49 3.33 0.45
CA ASN A 150 -10.11 4.30 -0.46
C ASN A 150 -11.01 5.34 0.27
N ASP A 151 -11.74 4.95 1.30
CA ASP A 151 -12.54 5.88 2.08
C ASP A 151 -11.67 6.95 2.77
N ASP A 152 -10.48 6.57 3.25
CA ASP A 152 -9.51 7.47 3.88
C ASP A 152 -8.80 8.36 2.84
N VAL A 153 -8.51 7.82 1.65
CA VAL A 153 -8.03 8.60 0.50
C VAL A 153 -9.02 9.72 0.15
N ILE A 154 -10.31 9.40 0.09
CA ILE A 154 -11.37 10.38 -0.16
C ILE A 154 -11.38 11.47 0.91
N ASP A 155 -11.19 11.09 2.17
CA ASP A 155 -11.16 12.04 3.29
C ASP A 155 -9.93 12.96 3.23
N VAL A 156 -8.75 12.45 2.89
CA VAL A 156 -7.56 13.30 2.66
C VAL A 156 -7.84 14.31 1.54
N ARG A 157 -8.41 13.89 0.42
CA ARG A 157 -8.74 14.78 -0.70
C ARG A 157 -9.68 15.91 -0.31
N LYS A 158 -10.64 15.66 0.60
CA LYS A 158 -11.55 16.69 1.14
C LYS A 158 -10.83 17.71 2.03
N ARG A 159 -9.70 17.34 2.64
CA ARG A 159 -8.88 18.20 3.51
C ARG A 159 -7.87 19.05 2.75
N ILE A 160 -7.56 18.71 1.51
CA ILE A 160 -6.64 19.51 0.69
C ILE A 160 -7.29 20.86 0.43
N PRO A 161 -6.60 22.00 0.76
CA PRO A 161 -7.16 23.33 0.54
C PRO A 161 -7.49 23.56 -0.94
N ALA A 162 -8.68 24.08 -1.23
CA ALA A 162 -9.15 24.30 -2.61
C ALA A 162 -8.22 25.25 -3.41
N GLU A 163 -7.59 26.22 -2.73
CA GLU A 163 -6.60 27.13 -3.31
C GLU A 163 -5.34 26.41 -3.81
N SER A 164 -5.07 25.18 -3.38
CA SER A 164 -3.99 24.36 -3.91
C SER A 164 -4.20 24.04 -5.40
N GLY A 165 -5.43 24.13 -5.90
CA GLY A 165 -5.77 23.97 -7.31
C GLY A 165 -5.36 22.60 -7.88
N VAL A 166 -5.32 21.55 -7.03
CA VAL A 166 -4.97 20.18 -7.44
C VAL A 166 -6.14 19.58 -8.21
N THR A 167 -5.87 19.11 -9.42
CA THR A 167 -6.87 18.46 -10.28
C THR A 167 -7.17 17.04 -9.77
N TYR A 168 -6.13 16.30 -9.40
CA TYR A 168 -6.26 14.95 -8.87
C TYR A 168 -5.10 14.62 -7.94
N THR A 169 -5.39 13.87 -6.87
CA THR A 169 -4.39 13.40 -5.91
C THR A 169 -4.37 11.88 -5.92
N ILE A 170 -3.19 11.32 -6.16
CA ILE A 170 -2.87 9.91 -5.97
C ILE A 170 -2.28 9.77 -4.58
N ILE A 171 -2.79 8.83 -3.78
CA ILE A 171 -2.23 8.48 -2.47
C ILE A 171 -1.84 7.01 -2.52
N THR A 172 -0.59 6.71 -2.22
CA THR A 172 -0.04 5.36 -2.20
C THR A 172 0.78 5.13 -0.94
N SER A 173 1.18 3.90 -0.68
CA SER A 173 1.95 3.51 0.49
C SER A 173 3.28 2.86 0.10
N THR A 174 4.28 2.97 0.97
CA THR A 174 5.56 2.24 0.83
C THR A 174 5.42 0.76 1.15
N HIS A 175 4.29 0.33 1.68
CA HIS A 175 4.04 -1.01 2.21
C HIS A 175 4.97 -1.38 3.36
N SER A 176 5.22 -0.43 4.26
CA SER A 176 6.05 -0.71 5.44
C SER A 176 5.32 -1.61 6.43
N HIS A 177 5.91 -2.79 6.68
CA HIS A 177 5.47 -3.74 7.70
C HIS A 177 5.96 -3.38 9.10
N GLU A 178 6.53 -2.19 9.27
CA GLU A 178 7.05 -1.65 10.53
C GLU A 178 6.35 -0.34 10.92
N ALA A 179 5.25 -0.01 10.24
CA ALA A 179 4.41 1.15 10.51
C ALA A 179 3.14 0.78 11.29
N PRO A 180 2.45 1.74 11.94
CA PRO A 180 1.19 1.48 12.62
C PRO A 180 0.10 0.96 11.70
N ASP A 181 -0.80 0.14 12.24
CA ASP A 181 -1.97 -0.35 11.52
C ASP A 181 -2.92 0.80 11.13
N LEU A 182 -3.12 0.99 9.83
CA LEU A 182 -4.09 1.92 9.24
C LEU A 182 -5.22 1.20 8.48
N LEU A 183 -5.19 -0.14 8.44
CA LEU A 183 -6.19 -0.95 7.74
C LEU A 183 -7.20 -1.61 8.69
N GLY A 184 -6.83 -1.75 9.98
CA GLY A 184 -7.66 -2.36 11.03
C GLY A 184 -7.46 -3.86 11.19
N LEU A 185 -6.41 -4.42 10.60
CA LEU A 185 -6.18 -5.87 10.55
C LEU A 185 -5.22 -6.38 11.63
N TRP A 186 -4.37 -5.52 12.19
CA TRP A 186 -3.30 -5.90 13.12
C TRP A 186 -3.49 -5.24 14.49
N GLY A 187 -4.50 -5.69 15.24
CA GLY A 187 -4.70 -5.28 16.62
C GLY A 187 -4.18 -6.29 17.64
N GLU A 188 -4.65 -6.18 18.88
CA GLU A 188 -4.31 -7.13 19.96
C GLU A 188 -4.68 -8.58 19.60
N THR A 189 -5.74 -8.75 18.83
CA THR A 189 -6.23 -10.05 18.36
C THR A 189 -6.82 -9.89 16.94
N PRO A 190 -7.03 -10.99 16.19
CA PRO A 190 -7.66 -10.92 14.87
C PRO A 190 -9.07 -10.29 14.86
N PHE A 191 -9.70 -10.12 16.02
CA PHE A 191 -11.05 -9.57 16.16
C PHE A 191 -11.07 -8.13 16.70
N LYS A 192 -9.91 -7.53 16.93
CA LYS A 192 -9.77 -6.15 17.38
C LYS A 192 -8.97 -5.36 16.36
N SER A 193 -9.51 -4.25 15.89
CA SER A 193 -8.78 -3.31 15.04
C SER A 193 -7.54 -2.76 15.75
N GLY A 194 -6.44 -2.63 15.02
CA GLY A 194 -5.22 -1.99 15.52
C GLY A 194 -5.18 -0.48 15.28
N ILE A 195 -6.19 0.08 14.61
CA ILE A 195 -6.23 1.51 14.29
C ILE A 195 -6.37 2.34 15.57
N ASN A 196 -5.45 3.29 15.72
CA ASN A 196 -5.62 4.42 16.62
C ASN A 196 -6.28 5.58 15.85
N GLU A 197 -7.54 5.90 16.16
CA GLU A 197 -8.31 6.90 15.43
C GLU A 197 -7.66 8.30 15.44
N LYS A 198 -7.03 8.70 16.56
CA LYS A 198 -6.32 9.98 16.63
C LYS A 198 -5.11 10.01 15.69
N TYR A 199 -4.38 8.90 15.63
CA TYR A 199 -3.26 8.77 14.71
C TYR A 199 -3.73 8.74 13.25
N MET A 200 -4.81 8.02 12.93
CA MET A 200 -5.41 8.02 11.59
C MET A 200 -5.78 9.44 11.14
N GLU A 201 -6.46 10.21 11.99
CA GLU A 201 -6.81 11.60 11.69
C GLU A 201 -5.57 12.49 11.51
N PHE A 202 -4.55 12.31 12.35
CA PHE A 202 -3.26 12.99 12.20
C PHE A 202 -2.60 12.67 10.85
N VAL A 203 -2.54 11.40 10.45
CA VAL A 203 -1.98 10.99 9.14
C VAL A 203 -2.73 11.65 7.98
N LYS A 204 -4.07 11.67 8.03
CA LYS A 204 -4.91 12.34 7.01
C LYS A 204 -4.59 13.84 6.89
N ASP A 205 -4.46 14.52 8.03
CA ASP A 205 -4.15 15.96 8.06
C ASP A 205 -2.74 16.24 7.53
N GLN A 206 -1.75 15.42 7.91
CA GLN A 206 -0.37 15.57 7.43
C GLN A 206 -0.25 15.25 5.93
N ALA A 207 -0.97 14.25 5.44
CA ALA A 207 -1.04 13.94 4.01
C ALA A 207 -1.61 15.12 3.21
N ALA A 208 -2.73 15.71 3.65
CA ALA A 208 -3.31 16.88 3.00
C ALA A 208 -2.37 18.10 3.07
N LYS A 209 -1.73 18.31 4.23
CA LYS A 209 -0.74 19.36 4.43
C LYS A 209 0.47 19.20 3.50
N SER A 210 0.96 17.96 3.30
CA SER A 210 2.09 17.69 2.41
C SER A 210 1.80 18.10 0.97
N VAL A 211 0.56 17.92 0.50
CA VAL A 211 0.12 18.40 -0.82
C VAL A 211 0.15 19.92 -0.89
N ALA A 212 -0.41 20.62 0.10
CA ALA A 212 -0.41 22.08 0.13
C ALA A 212 1.02 22.65 0.17
N ASP A 213 1.91 22.02 0.94
CA ASP A 213 3.32 22.43 1.04
C ASP A 213 4.06 22.18 -0.29
N ALA A 214 3.85 21.03 -0.92
CA ALA A 214 4.44 20.75 -2.23
C ALA A 214 3.97 21.72 -3.30
N VAL A 215 2.69 22.12 -3.29
CA VAL A 215 2.16 23.15 -4.21
C VAL A 215 2.82 24.51 -3.96
N ARG A 216 3.03 24.91 -2.71
CA ARG A 216 3.73 26.16 -2.38
C ARG A 216 5.19 26.16 -2.82
N ASN A 217 5.82 25.00 -2.83
CA ASN A 217 7.22 24.83 -3.21
C ASN A 217 7.43 24.63 -4.72
N MET A 218 6.36 24.69 -5.55
CA MET A 218 6.49 24.50 -6.98
C MET A 218 7.37 25.54 -7.66
N ARG A 219 8.25 25.04 -8.55
CA ARG A 219 9.13 25.85 -9.40
C ARG A 219 9.09 25.35 -10.84
N PRO A 220 9.43 26.18 -11.83
CA PRO A 220 9.65 25.72 -13.19
C PRO A 220 10.70 24.61 -13.20
N ALA A 221 10.41 23.48 -13.79
CA ALA A 221 11.26 22.30 -13.70
C ALA A 221 11.55 21.64 -15.05
N LEU A 222 12.73 21.05 -15.14
CA LEU A 222 13.09 20.05 -16.14
C LEU A 222 12.97 18.68 -15.50
N LEU A 223 12.27 17.74 -16.15
CA LEU A 223 12.19 16.38 -15.65
C LEU A 223 13.21 15.51 -16.39
N HIS A 224 14.19 15.01 -15.65
CA HIS A 224 15.16 14.05 -16.12
C HIS A 224 14.63 12.66 -15.84
N VAL A 225 14.46 11.84 -16.87
CA VAL A 225 13.91 10.48 -16.75
C VAL A 225 14.96 9.47 -17.11
N SER A 226 15.15 8.49 -16.26
CA SER A 226 16.08 7.37 -16.46
C SER A 226 15.51 6.09 -15.86
N GLU A 227 16.13 4.96 -16.18
CA GLU A 227 15.77 3.66 -15.61
C GLU A 227 17.02 2.77 -15.49
N ASP A 228 16.99 1.86 -14.51
CA ASP A 228 17.89 0.73 -14.40
C ASP A 228 17.06 -0.52 -14.15
N LEU A 229 16.96 -1.36 -15.18
CA LEU A 229 16.03 -2.50 -15.17
C LEU A 229 16.65 -3.78 -14.59
N THR A 230 17.94 -3.77 -14.26
CA THR A 230 18.68 -5.00 -13.91
C THR A 230 19.49 -4.93 -12.63
N GLY A 231 19.93 -3.74 -12.21
CA GLY A 231 20.86 -3.60 -11.09
C GLY A 231 20.28 -4.04 -9.74
N ALA A 232 18.98 -3.93 -9.57
CA ALA A 232 18.30 -4.28 -8.32
C ALA A 232 17.73 -5.72 -8.29
N ILE A 233 17.89 -6.52 -9.36
CA ILE A 233 17.44 -7.92 -9.38
C ILE A 233 17.92 -8.73 -8.16
N PRO A 234 19.18 -8.60 -7.69
CA PRO A 234 19.66 -9.39 -6.55
C PRO A 234 19.11 -8.96 -5.19
N LEU A 235 18.31 -7.88 -5.13
CA LEU A 235 17.82 -7.33 -3.87
C LEU A 235 16.41 -7.78 -3.51
N VAL A 236 15.73 -8.45 -4.42
CA VAL A 236 14.35 -8.89 -4.24
C VAL A 236 14.18 -10.32 -4.75
N LYS A 237 13.33 -11.08 -4.10
CA LYS A 237 12.94 -12.42 -4.49
C LYS A 237 11.42 -12.50 -4.57
N ASP A 238 10.93 -13.05 -5.67
CA ASP A 238 9.56 -13.54 -5.72
C ASP A 238 9.52 -14.90 -5.00
N THR A 239 8.68 -15.03 -3.98
CA THR A 239 8.57 -16.26 -3.18
C THR A 239 7.42 -17.16 -3.59
N ARG A 240 6.68 -16.77 -4.65
CA ARG A 240 5.55 -17.50 -5.21
C ARG A 240 5.86 -17.99 -6.63
N GLU A 241 5.41 -19.18 -6.98
CA GLU A 241 5.43 -19.68 -8.36
C GLU A 241 4.22 -19.16 -9.18
N PRO A 242 4.42 -18.74 -10.45
CA PRO A 242 5.71 -18.66 -11.14
C PRO A 242 6.51 -17.45 -10.64
N GLN A 243 7.83 -17.60 -10.53
CA GLN A 243 8.71 -16.51 -10.05
C GLN A 243 8.93 -15.47 -11.15
N ILE A 244 8.16 -14.39 -11.07
CA ILE A 244 8.24 -13.23 -11.99
C ILE A 244 8.49 -11.97 -11.17
N SER A 245 9.52 -11.19 -11.50
CA SER A 245 9.86 -9.99 -10.76
C SER A 245 9.60 -8.68 -11.52
N ASP A 246 9.36 -7.60 -10.78
CA ASP A 246 9.36 -6.21 -11.26
C ASP A 246 10.53 -5.42 -10.65
N SER A 247 11.73 -5.94 -10.79
CA SER A 247 12.95 -5.46 -10.13
C SER A 247 13.56 -4.18 -10.73
N GLY A 248 12.98 -3.63 -11.79
CA GLY A 248 13.52 -2.44 -12.46
C GLY A 248 13.24 -1.14 -11.71
N LEU A 249 14.27 -0.32 -11.46
CA LEU A 249 14.10 1.05 -10.98
C LEU A 249 13.75 1.98 -12.15
N ARG A 250 12.74 2.83 -11.92
CA ARG A 250 12.33 3.90 -12.85
C ARG A 250 12.33 5.22 -12.11
N LEU A 251 13.01 6.22 -12.68
CA LEU A 251 13.42 7.41 -11.94
C LEU A 251 13.00 8.68 -12.69
N ILE A 252 12.46 9.63 -11.94
CA ILE A 252 12.16 10.99 -12.37
C ILE A 252 12.89 11.93 -11.41
N ARG A 253 13.84 12.72 -11.92
CA ARG A 253 14.50 13.79 -11.16
C ARG A 253 13.99 15.13 -11.67
N ALA A 254 13.37 15.93 -10.83
CA ALA A 254 12.96 17.29 -11.14
C ALA A 254 14.08 18.26 -10.78
N VAL A 255 14.53 19.02 -11.77
CA VAL A 255 15.61 20.00 -11.64
C VAL A 255 15.03 21.40 -11.86
N ASP A 256 15.30 22.32 -10.97
CA ASP A 256 14.91 23.73 -11.11
C ASP A 256 15.51 24.30 -12.40
N LYS A 257 14.65 24.86 -13.24
CA LYS A 257 15.06 25.40 -14.55
C LYS A 257 15.94 26.65 -14.42
N GLU A 258 15.87 27.37 -13.29
CA GLU A 258 16.58 28.63 -13.08
C GLU A 258 18.00 28.43 -12.54
N ASP A 259 18.13 27.61 -11.47
CA ASP A 259 19.42 27.45 -10.76
C ASP A 259 20.06 26.07 -10.93
N GLY A 260 19.37 25.13 -11.59
CA GLY A 260 19.88 23.79 -11.88
C GLY A 260 19.90 22.84 -10.66
N LYS A 261 19.36 23.25 -9.51
CA LYS A 261 19.31 22.39 -8.33
C LYS A 261 18.20 21.35 -8.43
N THR A 262 18.39 20.23 -7.80
CA THR A 262 17.35 19.22 -7.67
C THR A 262 16.26 19.70 -6.71
N LEU A 263 15.01 19.74 -7.19
CA LEU A 263 13.84 19.95 -6.36
C LEU A 263 13.46 18.68 -5.60
N GLY A 264 13.57 17.55 -6.26
CA GLY A 264 13.31 16.24 -5.72
C GLY A 264 13.34 15.17 -6.80
N SER A 265 13.08 13.93 -6.38
CA SER A 265 12.98 12.78 -7.27
C SER A 265 11.81 11.89 -6.90
N LEU A 266 11.27 11.17 -7.89
CA LEU A 266 10.33 10.08 -7.71
C LEU A 266 10.96 8.81 -8.26
N ILE A 267 10.98 7.76 -7.46
CA ILE A 267 11.65 6.51 -7.81
C ILE A 267 10.67 5.36 -7.55
N ALA A 268 10.33 4.64 -8.61
CA ALA A 268 9.48 3.45 -8.53
C ALA A 268 10.34 2.19 -8.56
N TRP A 269 10.13 1.32 -7.58
CA TRP A 269 10.72 -0.01 -7.48
C TRP A 269 9.78 -0.92 -6.69
N ALA A 270 9.80 -2.23 -6.92
CA ALA A 270 8.84 -3.16 -6.33
C ALA A 270 9.52 -4.06 -5.31
N ASP A 271 9.20 -3.85 -4.04
CA ASP A 271 9.62 -4.72 -2.93
C ASP A 271 8.78 -4.41 -1.68
N HIS A 272 8.42 -5.42 -0.90
CA HIS A 272 7.83 -5.24 0.42
C HIS A 272 8.83 -4.58 1.37
N CYS A 273 8.46 -3.48 2.02
CA CYS A 273 9.28 -2.86 3.07
C CYS A 273 9.15 -3.67 4.36
N GLU A 274 9.86 -4.82 4.42
CA GLU A 274 9.78 -5.79 5.51
C GLU A 274 11.13 -6.49 5.78
N THR A 275 12.25 -5.82 5.46
CA THR A 275 13.60 -6.38 5.64
C THR A 275 13.88 -6.77 7.08
N LEU A 276 13.27 -6.07 8.04
CA LEU A 276 13.40 -6.33 9.48
C LEU A 276 12.53 -7.49 9.96
N TRP A 277 11.54 -7.92 9.17
CA TRP A 277 10.70 -9.07 9.43
C TRP A 277 9.90 -9.00 10.74
N SER A 278 9.25 -10.11 11.12
CA SER A 278 8.20 -10.21 12.15
C SER A 278 8.64 -9.94 13.59
N LYS A 279 9.94 -9.88 13.89
CA LYS A 279 10.45 -9.72 15.27
C LYS A 279 10.84 -8.29 15.63
N ASN A 280 10.82 -7.37 14.67
CA ASN A 280 11.09 -5.97 14.98
C ASN A 280 9.90 -5.33 15.71
N LEU A 281 10.21 -4.58 16.78
CA LEU A 281 9.23 -3.86 17.61
C LEU A 281 9.44 -2.35 17.59
N LEU A 282 10.26 -1.83 16.67
CA LEU A 282 10.45 -0.40 16.52
C LEU A 282 9.78 0.10 15.24
N ILE A 283 9.09 1.21 15.35
CA ILE A 283 8.53 1.92 14.19
C ILE A 283 9.66 2.41 13.29
N THR A 284 9.58 2.11 12.00
CA THR A 284 10.56 2.51 10.98
C THR A 284 9.96 2.44 9.59
N SER A 285 10.54 3.16 8.63
CA SER A 285 10.24 2.99 7.21
C SER A 285 11.13 1.95 6.51
N ASP A 286 11.81 1.07 7.29
CA ASP A 286 12.63 -0.05 6.82
C ASP A 286 13.74 0.41 5.84
N PHE A 287 14.08 -0.37 4.80
CA PHE A 287 15.09 0.02 3.82
C PHE A 287 14.78 1.35 3.11
N ALA A 288 13.51 1.74 3.02
CA ALA A 288 13.10 2.98 2.36
C ALA A 288 13.67 4.22 3.06
N HIS A 289 13.90 4.17 4.39
CA HIS A 289 14.61 5.21 5.12
C HIS A 289 16.01 5.43 4.52
N TYR A 290 16.84 4.41 4.53
CA TYR A 290 18.22 4.46 4.06
C TYR A 290 18.34 4.74 2.56
N PHE A 291 17.39 4.23 1.77
CA PHE A 291 17.33 4.48 0.34
C PHE A 291 17.14 5.97 0.03
N ARG A 292 16.14 6.60 0.66
CA ARG A 292 15.84 8.02 0.48
C ARG A 292 16.98 8.91 0.97
N GLU A 293 17.52 8.62 2.15
CA GLU A 293 18.69 9.32 2.67
C GLU A 293 19.89 9.23 1.72
N GLY A 294 20.16 8.05 1.20
CA GLY A 294 21.24 7.84 0.24
C GLY A 294 21.05 8.64 -1.06
N VAL A 295 19.83 8.74 -1.57
CA VAL A 295 19.52 9.55 -2.76
C VAL A 295 19.62 11.04 -2.46
N GLU A 296 19.12 11.50 -1.33
CA GLU A 296 19.09 12.91 -0.94
C GLU A 296 20.46 13.44 -0.51
N LYS A 297 21.11 12.75 0.43
CA LYS A 297 22.33 13.21 1.12
C LYS A 297 23.59 12.58 0.54
N GLY A 298 23.48 11.39 -0.02
CA GLY A 298 24.60 10.58 -0.52
C GLY A 298 24.83 9.32 0.28
N VAL A 299 25.67 8.46 -0.26
CA VAL A 299 26.06 7.18 0.38
C VAL A 299 27.40 7.34 1.05
N PHE A 300 27.48 6.94 2.32
CA PHE A 300 28.64 7.12 3.17
C PHE A 300 29.25 5.79 3.64
N SER A 301 30.55 5.80 3.87
CA SER A 301 31.30 4.78 4.60
C SER A 301 31.82 5.41 5.90
N GLY A 302 31.14 5.17 7.01
CA GLY A 302 31.33 6.00 8.19
C GLY A 302 31.11 7.47 7.85
N ASP A 303 32.07 8.34 8.16
CA ASP A 303 32.01 9.78 7.84
C ASP A 303 32.47 10.12 6.41
N SER A 304 32.95 9.16 5.64
CA SER A 304 33.49 9.40 4.30
C SER A 304 32.41 9.29 3.23
N LEU A 305 32.20 10.36 2.45
CA LEU A 305 31.26 10.38 1.34
C LEU A 305 31.80 9.50 0.18
N VAL A 306 31.08 8.42 -0.15
CA VAL A 306 31.40 7.51 -1.25
C VAL A 306 30.77 7.95 -2.56
N LYS A 307 29.48 8.35 -2.48
CA LYS A 307 28.71 8.84 -3.63
C LYS A 307 27.86 10.02 -3.19
N PRO A 308 28.02 11.20 -3.79
CA PRO A 308 27.19 12.37 -3.44
C PRO A 308 25.72 12.12 -3.82
N GLY A 309 24.82 12.57 -2.96
CA GLY A 309 23.39 12.61 -3.25
C GLY A 309 23.06 13.70 -4.25
N ILE A 310 21.84 13.69 -4.75
CA ILE A 310 21.35 14.68 -5.71
C ILE A 310 20.66 15.86 -5.04
N GLY A 311 20.43 15.80 -3.73
CA GLY A 311 19.63 16.79 -2.99
C GLY A 311 18.14 16.69 -3.27
N GLY A 312 17.37 17.65 -2.76
CA GLY A 312 15.92 17.67 -2.88
C GLY A 312 15.25 16.62 -1.99
N ILE A 313 13.99 16.29 -2.31
CA ILE A 313 13.19 15.29 -1.58
C ILE A 313 13.02 14.06 -2.46
N ALA A 314 13.42 12.89 -1.97
CA ALA A 314 13.20 11.60 -2.65
C ALA A 314 11.84 11.01 -2.26
N VAL A 315 11.02 10.69 -3.24
CA VAL A 315 9.73 10.01 -3.11
C VAL A 315 9.90 8.60 -3.65
N TYR A 316 9.80 7.59 -2.79
CA TYR A 316 9.85 6.18 -3.16
C TYR A 316 8.43 5.64 -3.34
N ILE A 317 8.16 4.96 -4.44
CA ILE A 317 6.87 4.33 -4.75
C ILE A 317 7.07 2.85 -5.05
N ASN A 318 6.18 2.02 -4.50
CA ASN A 318 6.12 0.60 -4.84
C ASN A 318 5.55 0.35 -6.24
N GLY A 319 6.23 -0.55 -6.98
CA GLY A 319 5.79 -1.13 -8.24
C GLY A 319 4.89 -2.36 -8.04
N ALA A 320 4.95 -3.33 -8.96
CA ALA A 320 4.17 -4.57 -8.85
C ALA A 320 4.77 -5.51 -7.80
N ILE A 321 4.22 -5.50 -6.59
CA ILE A 321 4.73 -6.24 -5.43
C ILE A 321 3.98 -7.55 -5.12
N GLY A 322 2.91 -7.86 -5.83
CA GLY A 322 2.26 -9.17 -5.73
C GLY A 322 3.26 -10.30 -6.01
N GLY A 323 2.84 -11.57 -5.85
CA GLY A 323 3.80 -12.67 -5.91
C GLY A 323 4.71 -12.79 -4.68
N LEU A 324 4.49 -11.96 -3.66
CA LEU A 324 5.32 -11.87 -2.45
C LEU A 324 6.77 -11.44 -2.77
N MET A 325 6.91 -10.35 -3.52
CA MET A 325 8.21 -9.72 -3.83
C MET A 325 8.82 -9.13 -2.57
N THR A 326 9.87 -9.75 -2.05
CA THR A 326 10.44 -9.39 -0.74
C THR A 326 11.94 -9.60 -0.67
N THR A 327 12.59 -8.85 0.23
CA THR A 327 13.94 -9.15 0.71
C THR A 327 13.85 -10.22 1.81
N HIS A 328 13.39 -11.40 1.39
CA HIS A 328 13.15 -12.55 2.28
C HIS A 328 14.34 -12.80 3.24
N PRO A 329 14.12 -13.28 4.49
CA PRO A 329 15.22 -13.61 5.41
C PRO A 329 16.31 -14.50 4.81
N SER A 330 15.95 -15.43 3.90
CA SER A 330 16.95 -16.27 3.21
C SER A 330 17.68 -15.60 2.05
N LEU A 331 17.32 -14.36 1.67
CA LEU A 331 18.01 -13.60 0.63
C LEU A 331 19.13 -12.77 1.27
N PRO A 332 20.41 -13.09 1.01
CA PRO A 332 21.52 -12.31 1.54
C PRO A 332 21.60 -10.95 0.86
N VAL A 333 21.90 -9.91 1.64
CA VAL A 333 22.17 -8.57 1.13
C VAL A 333 23.62 -8.21 1.44
N GLN A 334 24.40 -7.94 0.40
CA GLN A 334 25.78 -7.49 0.53
C GLN A 334 25.82 -5.96 0.64
N ASP A 335 26.41 -5.45 1.73
CA ASP A 335 26.70 -4.02 1.87
C ASP A 335 27.62 -3.58 0.71
N PRO A 336 27.21 -2.58 -0.08
CA PRO A 336 27.94 -2.19 -1.27
C PRO A 336 29.27 -1.48 -0.97
N ILE A 337 29.53 -1.11 0.28
CA ILE A 337 30.71 -0.36 0.69
C ILE A 337 31.74 -1.29 1.33
N THR A 338 31.29 -2.08 2.33
CA THR A 338 32.18 -2.97 3.12
C THR A 338 32.34 -4.35 2.50
N GLY A 339 31.43 -4.74 1.60
CA GLY A 339 31.36 -6.10 1.06
C GLY A 339 30.83 -7.14 2.05
N LYS A 340 30.47 -6.74 3.28
CA LYS A 340 29.90 -7.64 4.28
C LYS A 340 28.51 -8.09 3.87
N GLU A 341 28.23 -9.37 4.01
CA GLU A 341 26.94 -9.97 3.73
C GLU A 341 26.10 -10.07 5.01
N TYR A 342 24.83 -9.70 4.92
CA TYR A 342 23.85 -9.79 5.98
C TYR A 342 22.73 -10.74 5.57
N ASN A 343 22.49 -11.78 6.36
CA ASN A 343 21.48 -12.80 6.12
C ASN A 343 20.25 -12.58 7.01
N GLU A 344 20.50 -12.25 8.28
CA GLU A 344 19.44 -12.09 9.27
C GLU A 344 18.67 -10.78 9.08
N PRO A 345 17.37 -10.74 9.43
CA PRO A 345 16.56 -9.52 9.44
C PRO A 345 17.07 -8.52 10.50
N THR A 346 17.92 -7.61 10.08
CA THR A 346 18.54 -6.60 10.96
C THR A 346 18.55 -5.23 10.30
N TYR A 347 18.75 -4.19 11.10
CA TYR A 347 18.89 -2.82 10.59
C TYR A 347 20.08 -2.67 9.65
N GLU A 348 21.17 -3.40 9.87
CA GLU A 348 22.33 -3.41 8.97
C GLU A 348 21.98 -4.01 7.61
N LYS A 349 21.07 -5.00 7.55
CA LYS A 349 20.58 -5.56 6.29
C LYS A 349 19.73 -4.53 5.56
N ALA A 350 18.79 -3.86 6.24
CA ALA A 350 17.96 -2.82 5.68
C ALA A 350 18.79 -1.61 5.19
N GLU A 351 19.81 -1.22 5.95
CA GLU A 351 20.77 -0.18 5.57
C GLU A 351 21.57 -0.58 4.32
N ALA A 352 22.09 -1.80 4.28
CA ALA A 352 22.84 -2.31 3.12
C ALA A 352 21.97 -2.34 1.85
N GLN A 353 20.71 -2.76 1.96
CA GLN A 353 19.73 -2.75 0.88
C GLN A 353 19.45 -1.33 0.40
N GLY A 354 19.13 -0.42 1.31
CA GLY A 354 18.84 0.98 0.99
C GLY A 354 20.04 1.69 0.35
N LYS A 355 21.25 1.49 0.88
CA LYS A 355 22.50 2.01 0.28
C LYS A 355 22.74 1.48 -1.14
N LYS A 356 22.50 0.19 -1.36
CA LYS A 356 22.70 -0.42 -2.69
C LYS A 356 21.70 0.11 -3.70
N LEU A 357 20.43 0.26 -3.32
CA LEU A 357 19.41 0.90 -4.16
C LEU A 357 19.76 2.37 -4.46
N ALA A 358 20.24 3.12 -3.45
CA ALA A 358 20.67 4.51 -3.65
C ALA A 358 21.82 4.62 -4.64
N LEU A 359 22.82 3.74 -4.55
CA LEU A 359 23.93 3.71 -5.51
C LEU A 359 23.47 3.40 -6.94
N ILE A 360 22.54 2.45 -7.12
CA ILE A 360 21.95 2.12 -8.42
C ILE A 360 21.21 3.34 -8.98
N ALA A 361 20.35 3.97 -8.16
CA ALA A 361 19.57 5.14 -8.54
C ALA A 361 20.47 6.32 -8.92
N LEU A 362 21.44 6.68 -8.08
CA LEU A 362 22.39 7.77 -8.32
C LEU A 362 23.23 7.50 -9.57
N THR A 363 23.70 6.27 -9.77
CA THR A 363 24.48 5.88 -10.96
C THR A 363 23.64 5.95 -12.23
N SER A 364 22.33 5.59 -12.14
CA SER A 364 21.43 5.72 -13.28
C SER A 364 21.15 7.19 -13.63
N MET A 365 21.03 8.07 -12.62
CA MET A 365 20.81 9.51 -12.82
C MET A 365 22.06 10.24 -13.36
N ASP A 366 23.26 9.70 -13.18
CA ASP A 366 24.50 10.25 -13.77
C ASP A 366 24.64 9.93 -15.26
N LYS A 367 23.93 8.92 -15.75
CA LYS A 367 23.93 8.58 -17.18
C LYS A 367 23.14 9.62 -17.98
N PRO A 368 23.36 9.74 -19.29
CA PRO A 368 22.52 10.57 -20.14
C PRO A 368 21.06 10.19 -19.98
N SER A 369 20.25 11.14 -19.52
CA SER A 369 18.81 10.98 -19.28
C SER A 369 18.01 11.66 -20.38
N GLU A 370 16.75 11.22 -20.56
CA GLU A 370 15.82 11.98 -21.38
C GLU A 370 15.29 13.17 -20.56
N ILE A 371 15.38 14.38 -21.16
CA ILE A 371 14.99 15.62 -20.47
C ILE A 371 13.68 16.13 -21.06
N ILE A 372 12.63 16.12 -20.26
CA ILE A 372 11.34 16.70 -20.60
C ILE A 372 11.35 18.15 -20.19
N LYS A 373 11.41 19.05 -21.19
CA LYS A 373 11.44 20.51 -20.99
C LYS A 373 10.04 21.12 -20.96
N SER A 374 9.12 20.48 -21.66
CA SER A 374 7.71 20.85 -21.75
C SER A 374 6.87 19.65 -22.12
N ALA A 375 5.69 19.53 -21.53
CA ALA A 375 4.70 18.51 -21.84
C ALA A 375 3.31 18.96 -21.39
N GLY A 376 2.26 18.36 -21.95
CA GLY A 376 0.93 18.38 -21.36
C GLY A 376 0.73 17.14 -20.50
N ILE A 377 -0.16 17.23 -19.52
CA ILE A 377 -0.57 16.12 -18.65
C ILE A 377 -1.92 15.59 -19.19
N SER A 378 -1.94 14.40 -19.74
CA SER A 378 -3.16 13.69 -20.10
C SER A 378 -3.43 12.58 -19.11
N GLY A 379 -4.69 12.27 -18.82
CA GLY A 379 -5.03 11.19 -17.90
C GLY A 379 -6.49 10.78 -17.92
N ILE A 380 -6.74 9.59 -17.43
CA ILE A 380 -8.08 9.06 -17.20
C ILE A 380 -8.10 8.50 -15.77
N VAL A 381 -9.13 8.90 -15.03
CA VAL A 381 -9.41 8.37 -13.70
C VAL A 381 -10.77 7.70 -13.72
N LYS A 382 -10.90 6.56 -13.08
CA LYS A 382 -12.14 5.77 -13.05
C LYS A 382 -12.36 5.18 -11.66
N THR A 383 -13.51 5.47 -11.09
CA THR A 383 -14.02 4.75 -9.91
C THR A 383 -14.54 3.39 -10.35
N ILE A 384 -14.10 2.36 -9.67
CA ILE A 384 -14.52 0.97 -9.91
C ILE A 384 -15.17 0.37 -8.68
N ASN A 385 -16.01 -0.64 -8.86
CA ASN A 385 -16.61 -1.40 -7.77
C ASN A 385 -16.31 -2.89 -7.98
N LEU A 386 -15.48 -3.44 -7.11
CA LEU A 386 -15.01 -4.81 -7.18
C LEU A 386 -15.85 -5.71 -6.26
N PRO A 387 -16.30 -6.90 -6.69
CA PRO A 387 -17.00 -7.83 -5.82
C PRO A 387 -16.04 -8.36 -4.74
N ILE A 388 -16.58 -8.58 -3.55
CA ILE A 388 -15.89 -9.30 -2.48
C ILE A 388 -16.35 -10.74 -2.58
N ASP A 389 -15.51 -11.64 -3.11
CA ASP A 389 -15.82 -13.06 -3.21
C ASP A 389 -15.21 -13.88 -2.07
N ASN A 390 -14.10 -13.43 -1.53
CA ASN A 390 -13.43 -14.01 -0.37
C ASN A 390 -14.36 -14.06 0.86
N LYS A 391 -14.56 -15.23 1.43
CA LYS A 391 -15.46 -15.46 2.56
C LYS A 391 -15.02 -14.74 3.83
N MET A 392 -13.70 -14.68 4.08
CA MET A 392 -13.14 -14.01 5.25
C MET A 392 -13.28 -12.48 5.12
N PHE A 393 -13.06 -11.94 3.93
CA PHE A 393 -13.28 -10.51 3.69
C PHE A 393 -14.79 -10.14 3.77
N LYS A 394 -15.68 -11.00 3.27
CA LYS A 394 -17.14 -10.81 3.48
C LYS A 394 -17.50 -10.77 4.96
N LEU A 395 -16.97 -11.71 5.73
CA LEU A 395 -17.21 -11.75 7.19
C LEU A 395 -16.58 -10.52 7.86
N GLY A 396 -15.31 -10.26 7.61
CA GLY A 396 -14.57 -9.11 8.20
C GLY A 396 -15.26 -7.78 7.92
N THR A 397 -15.75 -7.58 6.70
CA THR A 397 -16.52 -6.38 6.33
C THR A 397 -17.86 -6.33 7.08
N ALA A 398 -18.59 -7.45 7.15
CA ALA A 398 -19.89 -7.52 7.82
C ALA A 398 -19.80 -7.27 9.34
N VAL A 399 -18.74 -7.77 9.98
CA VAL A 399 -18.51 -7.55 11.41
C VAL A 399 -17.68 -6.29 11.74
N GLY A 400 -17.33 -5.49 10.72
CA GLY A 400 -16.64 -4.22 10.92
C GLY A 400 -15.17 -4.33 11.32
N MET A 401 -14.50 -5.45 10.99
CA MET A 401 -13.06 -5.61 11.17
C MET A 401 -12.28 -4.75 10.18
N LEU A 402 -12.71 -4.74 8.91
CA LEU A 402 -12.16 -3.81 7.93
C LEU A 402 -12.72 -2.41 8.16
N ASN A 403 -11.85 -1.43 8.33
CA ASN A 403 -12.26 -0.05 8.57
C ASN A 403 -12.68 0.66 7.28
N ARG A 404 -13.67 0.11 6.59
CA ARG A 404 -14.20 0.69 5.35
C ARG A 404 -15.68 0.35 5.13
N GLY A 405 -16.35 1.16 4.29
CA GLY A 405 -17.71 0.88 3.82
C GLY A 405 -17.74 0.05 2.55
N THR A 406 -18.96 -0.27 2.08
CA THR A 406 -19.19 -0.95 0.81
C THR A 406 -20.01 -0.09 -0.15
N ALA A 407 -19.69 -0.13 -1.43
CA ALA A 407 -20.44 0.55 -2.49
C ALA A 407 -21.53 -0.37 -3.08
N GLY A 408 -22.55 -0.66 -2.28
CA GLY A 408 -23.57 -1.66 -2.57
C GLY A 408 -23.28 -2.99 -1.88
N TRP A 409 -24.10 -4.02 -2.16
CA TRP A 409 -24.00 -5.31 -1.49
C TRP A 409 -22.69 -6.01 -1.83
N MET A 410 -21.81 -6.19 -0.82
CA MET A 410 -20.52 -6.89 -0.93
C MET A 410 -19.67 -6.44 -2.13
N LYS A 411 -19.59 -5.11 -2.34
CA LYS A 411 -18.69 -4.52 -3.33
C LYS A 411 -17.81 -3.47 -2.67
N MET A 412 -16.53 -3.51 -2.93
CA MET A 412 -15.58 -2.47 -2.56
C MET A 412 -15.49 -1.42 -3.66
N ARG A 413 -15.66 -0.14 -3.28
CA ARG A 413 -15.28 0.97 -4.15
C ARG A 413 -13.78 1.07 -4.15
N SER A 414 -13.20 1.28 -5.34
CA SER A 414 -11.80 1.57 -5.51
C SER A 414 -11.59 2.47 -6.73
N GLU A 415 -10.34 2.79 -7.06
CA GLU A 415 -10.02 3.69 -8.16
C GLU A 415 -8.82 3.21 -8.97
N LEU A 416 -8.89 3.44 -10.28
CA LEU A 416 -7.77 3.32 -11.19
C LEU A 416 -7.49 4.67 -11.83
N SER A 417 -6.22 4.95 -12.11
CA SER A 417 -5.86 6.09 -12.94
C SER A 417 -4.70 5.76 -13.87
N VAL A 418 -4.71 6.36 -15.05
CA VAL A 418 -3.62 6.28 -16.02
C VAL A 418 -3.29 7.69 -16.48
N PHE A 419 -1.99 8.01 -16.56
CA PHE A 419 -1.52 9.33 -16.98
C PHE A 419 -0.37 9.22 -17.97
N SER A 420 -0.23 10.25 -18.82
CA SER A 420 0.95 10.44 -19.67
C SER A 420 1.47 11.88 -19.55
N ILE A 421 2.81 12.01 -19.54
CA ILE A 421 3.54 13.28 -19.49
C ILE A 421 4.74 13.15 -20.42
N GLY A 422 4.60 13.64 -21.65
CA GLY A 422 5.62 13.43 -22.68
C GLY A 422 5.88 11.94 -22.92
N PRO A 423 7.14 11.46 -22.84
CA PRO A 423 7.49 10.05 -23.05
C PRO A 423 7.21 9.14 -21.85
N MET A 424 6.71 9.68 -20.74
CA MET A 424 6.36 8.91 -19.55
C MET A 424 4.88 8.58 -19.51
N SER A 425 4.57 7.41 -18.98
CA SER A 425 3.22 7.07 -18.51
C SER A 425 3.28 6.38 -17.16
N PHE A 426 2.20 6.49 -16.39
CA PHE A 426 2.03 5.74 -15.15
C PHE A 426 0.58 5.27 -14.99
N ALA A 427 0.44 4.11 -14.36
CA ALA A 427 -0.84 3.52 -14.02
C ALA A 427 -0.86 3.21 -12.52
N THR A 428 -1.98 3.52 -11.86
CA THR A 428 -2.21 3.24 -10.45
C THR A 428 -3.00 1.95 -10.29
N ILE A 429 -2.60 1.15 -9.31
CA ILE A 429 -3.21 -0.15 -8.98
C ILE A 429 -3.57 -0.13 -7.49
N PRO A 430 -4.81 -0.47 -7.11
CA PRO A 430 -5.31 -0.30 -5.74
C PRO A 430 -4.97 -1.46 -4.80
N GLY A 431 -3.88 -2.16 -5.01
CA GLY A 431 -3.45 -3.31 -4.21
C GLY A 431 -2.16 -3.90 -4.74
N GLU A 432 -1.88 -5.13 -4.36
CA GLU A 432 -0.65 -5.85 -4.64
C GLU A 432 -0.78 -6.69 -5.92
N ILE A 433 -0.59 -6.04 -7.08
CA ILE A 433 -0.70 -6.74 -8.38
C ILE A 433 0.49 -7.66 -8.62
N TYR A 434 0.21 -8.85 -9.13
CA TYR A 434 1.23 -9.81 -9.51
C TYR A 434 2.04 -9.32 -10.72
N PRO A 435 3.39 -9.41 -10.65
CA PRO A 435 4.29 -8.91 -11.70
C PRO A 435 4.00 -9.46 -13.09
N GLU A 436 3.52 -10.69 -13.21
CA GLU A 436 3.18 -11.30 -14.49
C GLU A 436 2.00 -10.64 -15.21
N ILE A 437 1.06 -10.02 -14.49
CA ILE A 437 -0.01 -9.21 -15.10
C ILE A 437 0.59 -7.94 -15.72
N VAL A 438 1.65 -7.43 -15.12
CA VAL A 438 2.30 -6.18 -15.52
C VAL A 438 3.33 -6.40 -16.61
N ASN A 439 4.18 -7.41 -16.45
CA ASN A 439 5.36 -7.67 -17.31
C ASN A 439 5.17 -8.81 -18.31
N GLY A 440 4.10 -9.62 -18.14
CA GLY A 440 3.89 -10.87 -18.87
C GLY A 440 4.49 -12.07 -18.14
N GLY A 441 4.19 -13.25 -18.66
CA GLY A 441 4.64 -14.51 -18.05
C GLY A 441 3.55 -15.22 -17.24
N ILE A 442 2.28 -14.82 -17.38
CA ILE A 442 1.17 -15.53 -16.75
C ILE A 442 1.16 -16.97 -17.26
N GLU A 443 1.22 -17.92 -16.33
CA GLU A 443 1.16 -19.35 -16.61
C GLU A 443 -0.27 -19.92 -16.51
N THR A 444 -0.42 -21.13 -17.01
CA THR A 444 -1.65 -21.95 -16.86
C THR A 444 -1.25 -23.24 -16.14
N PRO A 445 -1.03 -23.21 -14.83
CA PRO A 445 -0.55 -24.36 -14.09
C PRO A 445 -1.59 -25.49 -14.13
N GLN A 446 -1.09 -26.74 -14.20
CA GLN A 446 -1.98 -27.90 -14.12
C GLN A 446 -2.59 -27.98 -12.72
N GLY A 447 -3.90 -28.12 -12.65
CA GLY A 447 -4.62 -28.20 -11.37
C GLY A 447 -5.30 -26.91 -10.95
N GLN A 448 -5.07 -25.79 -11.65
CA GLN A 448 -5.75 -24.51 -11.37
C GLN A 448 -7.27 -24.66 -11.27
N ASP A 449 -7.91 -23.89 -10.41
CA ASP A 449 -9.33 -24.04 -10.09
C ASP A 449 -10.27 -23.84 -11.28
N PHE A 450 -9.99 -22.87 -12.15
CA PHE A 450 -10.89 -22.46 -13.25
C PHE A 450 -10.63 -23.20 -14.57
N LYS A 451 -9.47 -23.82 -14.75
CA LYS A 451 -9.07 -24.55 -15.98
C LYS A 451 -9.18 -23.68 -17.24
N ILE A 452 -8.75 -22.42 -17.15
CA ILE A 452 -8.80 -21.41 -18.20
C ILE A 452 -7.42 -20.97 -18.66
N ASN A 453 -7.33 -20.39 -19.84
CA ASN A 453 -6.15 -19.65 -20.30
C ASN A 453 -6.09 -18.27 -19.65
N PRO A 454 -4.93 -17.59 -19.63
CA PRO A 454 -4.80 -16.24 -19.11
C PRO A 454 -5.78 -15.25 -19.77
N GLU A 455 -6.51 -14.49 -18.95
CA GLU A 455 -7.42 -13.44 -19.38
C GLU A 455 -6.76 -12.06 -19.35
N GLU A 456 -5.75 -11.87 -18.48
CA GLU A 456 -5.06 -10.59 -18.24
C GLU A 456 -3.94 -10.36 -19.27
N ILE A 457 -4.30 -10.35 -20.55
CA ILE A 457 -3.42 -10.15 -21.70
C ILE A 457 -3.96 -9.05 -22.65
N PRO A 458 -3.05 -8.27 -23.29
CA PRO A 458 -1.59 -8.25 -23.11
C PRO A 458 -1.16 -7.66 -21.75
N PRO A 459 0.13 -7.80 -21.34
CA PRO A 459 0.61 -7.23 -20.08
C PRO A 459 0.38 -5.73 -19.99
N VAL A 460 0.14 -5.21 -18.77
CA VAL A 460 -0.22 -3.78 -18.59
C VAL A 460 0.84 -2.86 -19.18
N ARG A 461 2.14 -3.12 -18.96
CA ARG A 461 3.22 -2.29 -19.53
C ARG A 461 3.27 -2.31 -21.04
N GLU A 462 2.86 -3.39 -21.68
CA GLU A 462 2.80 -3.44 -23.14
C GLU A 462 1.74 -2.47 -23.69
N MET A 463 0.60 -2.35 -23.00
CA MET A 463 -0.49 -1.44 -23.36
C MET A 463 -0.19 0.04 -23.09
N MET A 464 0.73 0.34 -22.16
CA MET A 464 1.05 1.70 -21.75
C MET A 464 1.77 2.46 -22.87
N PRO A 465 1.41 3.73 -23.12
CA PRO A 465 2.10 4.57 -24.10
C PRO A 465 3.45 5.06 -23.57
N GLY A 466 4.26 5.57 -24.47
CA GLY A 466 5.57 6.16 -24.15
C GLY A 466 6.66 5.12 -23.88
N LYS A 467 7.84 5.66 -23.57
CA LYS A 467 9.06 4.86 -23.34
C LYS A 467 9.19 4.43 -21.88
N TYR A 468 8.92 5.34 -20.95
CA TYR A 468 9.08 5.11 -19.52
C TYR A 468 7.72 4.82 -18.89
N LYS A 469 7.54 3.60 -18.40
CA LYS A 469 6.25 3.03 -18.00
C LYS A 469 6.30 2.66 -16.51
N LEU A 470 5.73 3.51 -15.65
CA LEU A 470 5.74 3.34 -14.21
C LEU A 470 4.42 2.71 -13.74
N ILE A 471 4.51 1.78 -12.81
CA ILE A 471 3.37 1.21 -12.09
C ILE A 471 3.45 1.70 -10.65
N PHE A 472 2.32 2.18 -10.12
CA PHE A 472 2.16 2.61 -8.73
C PHE A 472 1.14 1.69 -8.07
N CYS A 473 1.60 0.75 -7.28
CA CYS A 473 0.75 -0.15 -6.50
C CYS A 473 0.30 0.49 -5.18
N LEU A 474 -0.64 -0.15 -4.47
CA LEU A 474 -1.20 0.35 -3.22
C LEU A 474 -1.73 1.78 -3.36
N ALA A 475 -2.21 2.10 -4.56
CA ALA A 475 -2.53 3.48 -4.93
C ALA A 475 -4.04 3.73 -4.89
N ASN A 476 -4.45 4.69 -4.06
CA ASN A 476 -5.82 5.10 -3.78
C ASN A 476 -6.69 4.04 -3.10
N ASP A 477 -6.12 2.91 -2.74
CA ASP A 477 -6.73 1.84 -1.93
C ASP A 477 -5.69 0.76 -1.58
N GLU A 478 -6.10 -0.16 -0.69
CA GLU A 478 -5.46 -1.44 -0.44
C GLU A 478 -6.52 -2.54 -0.38
N ILE A 479 -6.58 -3.34 -1.45
CA ILE A 479 -7.58 -4.40 -1.61
C ILE A 479 -6.99 -5.82 -1.50
N GLY A 480 -5.72 -5.92 -1.14
CA GLY A 480 -4.94 -7.15 -1.11
C GLY A 480 -4.42 -7.57 -2.48
N TYR A 481 -4.13 -8.85 -2.61
CA TYR A 481 -3.47 -9.41 -3.79
C TYR A 481 -4.37 -9.44 -5.02
N ILE A 482 -3.78 -9.08 -6.18
CA ILE A 482 -4.44 -9.09 -7.49
C ILE A 482 -3.76 -10.16 -8.33
N ILE A 483 -4.39 -11.34 -8.38
CA ILE A 483 -3.83 -12.60 -8.86
C ILE A 483 -4.43 -12.96 -10.22
N PRO A 484 -3.63 -13.40 -11.23
CA PRO A 484 -4.17 -13.88 -12.48
C PRO A 484 -5.20 -14.99 -12.25
N LYS A 485 -6.39 -14.89 -12.86
CA LYS A 485 -7.46 -15.88 -12.66
C LYS A 485 -7.06 -17.29 -13.09
N SER A 486 -6.20 -17.42 -14.12
CA SER A 486 -5.67 -18.69 -14.56
C SER A 486 -4.65 -19.33 -13.61
N GLN A 487 -4.23 -18.60 -12.55
CA GLN A 487 -3.32 -19.08 -11.52
C GLN A 487 -4.01 -19.18 -10.15
N TRP A 488 -5.31 -18.92 -10.09
CA TRP A 488 -6.10 -19.01 -8.86
C TRP A 488 -6.19 -20.45 -8.35
N ASP A 489 -5.93 -20.67 -7.04
CA ASP A 489 -5.63 -22.00 -6.51
C ASP A 489 -6.02 -22.12 -5.02
N VAL A 490 -7.33 -22.21 -4.74
CA VAL A 490 -7.86 -22.38 -3.36
C VAL A 490 -8.43 -23.75 -3.08
N ASP A 491 -8.69 -24.55 -4.13
CA ASP A 491 -9.28 -25.89 -4.02
C ASP A 491 -8.22 -26.98 -4.27
N PRO A 492 -8.01 -27.94 -3.35
CA PRO A 492 -7.04 -29.03 -3.55
C PRO A 492 -7.47 -29.99 -4.69
N PRO A 493 -6.52 -30.61 -5.41
CA PRO A 493 -5.08 -30.55 -5.20
C PRO A 493 -4.49 -29.24 -5.70
N PHE A 494 -3.62 -28.63 -4.88
CA PHE A 494 -3.01 -27.34 -5.23
C PHE A 494 -1.96 -27.47 -6.33
N THR A 495 -1.78 -26.40 -7.10
CA THR A 495 -0.76 -26.32 -8.15
C THR A 495 0.66 -26.28 -7.57
N TYR A 496 1.66 -26.59 -8.39
CA TYR A 496 3.08 -26.58 -8.02
C TYR A 496 3.42 -27.44 -6.80
N ASP A 497 2.68 -28.58 -6.60
CA ASP A 497 2.87 -29.51 -5.48
C ASP A 497 2.77 -28.85 -4.08
N ARG A 498 2.03 -27.74 -3.97
CA ARG A 498 1.77 -27.08 -2.68
C ARG A 498 0.94 -27.99 -1.77
N LYS A 499 1.15 -27.84 -0.47
CA LYS A 499 0.40 -28.60 0.56
C LYS A 499 -0.82 -27.84 1.06
N ASP A 500 -0.74 -26.50 1.04
CA ASP A 500 -1.74 -25.61 1.61
C ASP A 500 -2.17 -24.57 0.57
N SER A 501 -3.33 -23.94 0.80
CA SER A 501 -3.82 -22.81 0.01
C SER A 501 -2.80 -21.68 -0.01
N PRO A 502 -2.53 -21.05 -1.16
CA PRO A 502 -1.57 -19.97 -1.24
C PRO A 502 -2.02 -18.74 -0.46
N TYR A 503 -1.06 -18.09 0.20
CA TYR A 503 -1.27 -16.88 1.01
C TYR A 503 -1.94 -15.72 0.24
N GLY A 504 -1.60 -15.55 -1.03
CA GLY A 504 -2.14 -14.48 -1.86
C GLY A 504 -3.66 -14.59 -2.02
N GLU A 505 -4.16 -15.78 -2.32
CA GLU A 505 -5.58 -16.07 -2.51
C GLU A 505 -6.39 -15.83 -1.23
N GLU A 506 -5.83 -16.15 -0.07
CA GLU A 506 -6.47 -15.89 1.23
C GLU A 506 -6.58 -14.39 1.52
N ASN A 507 -5.66 -13.59 0.99
CA ASN A 507 -5.59 -12.13 1.18
C ASN A 507 -5.98 -11.34 -0.09
N SER A 508 -6.87 -11.86 -0.91
CA SER A 508 -7.42 -11.24 -2.12
C SER A 508 -8.94 -11.07 -2.01
N LEU A 509 -9.52 -10.12 -2.74
CA LEU A 509 -10.98 -9.97 -2.86
C LEU A 509 -11.64 -11.17 -3.55
N GLY A 510 -10.93 -11.81 -4.48
CA GLY A 510 -11.42 -12.96 -5.23
C GLY A 510 -10.90 -13.04 -6.66
N PRO A 511 -11.23 -14.14 -7.36
CA PRO A 511 -10.65 -14.47 -8.67
C PRO A 511 -11.03 -13.49 -9.80
N GLU A 512 -12.13 -12.73 -9.66
CA GLU A 512 -12.56 -11.75 -10.66
C GLU A 512 -11.82 -10.41 -10.54
N THR A 513 -11.01 -10.21 -9.50
CA THR A 513 -10.34 -8.94 -9.22
C THR A 513 -9.36 -8.57 -10.34
N ALA A 514 -8.47 -9.49 -10.71
CA ALA A 514 -7.47 -9.25 -11.76
C ALA A 514 -8.08 -9.06 -13.15
N PRO A 515 -8.99 -9.92 -13.65
CA PRO A 515 -9.65 -9.71 -14.94
C PRO A 515 -10.36 -8.38 -15.04
N MET A 516 -11.09 -7.96 -13.98
CA MET A 516 -11.81 -6.69 -13.96
C MET A 516 -10.86 -5.49 -14.01
N ILE A 517 -9.82 -5.48 -13.16
CA ILE A 517 -8.82 -4.39 -13.13
C ILE A 517 -8.10 -4.32 -14.47
N HIS A 518 -7.66 -5.44 -15.01
CA HIS A 518 -6.99 -5.50 -16.31
C HIS A 518 -7.91 -4.97 -17.44
N SER A 519 -9.17 -5.36 -17.45
CA SER A 519 -10.14 -4.89 -18.44
C SER A 519 -10.34 -3.37 -18.39
N TYR A 520 -10.47 -2.80 -17.19
CA TYR A 520 -10.57 -1.36 -17.01
C TYR A 520 -9.30 -0.64 -17.48
N LEU A 521 -8.12 -1.13 -17.09
CA LEU A 521 -6.84 -0.55 -17.54
C LEU A 521 -6.70 -0.59 -19.06
N LYS A 522 -7.08 -1.70 -19.69
CA LYS A 522 -7.07 -1.86 -21.15
C LYS A 522 -7.97 -0.82 -21.85
N GLU A 523 -9.20 -0.61 -21.34
CA GLU A 523 -10.13 0.43 -21.84
C GLU A 523 -9.50 1.83 -21.68
N MET A 524 -8.99 2.14 -20.47
CA MET A 524 -8.43 3.45 -20.18
C MET A 524 -7.17 3.74 -20.99
N LEU A 525 -6.24 2.79 -21.08
CA LEU A 525 -4.98 2.93 -21.84
C LEU A 525 -5.23 3.06 -23.34
N SER A 526 -6.22 2.35 -23.90
CA SER A 526 -6.61 2.49 -25.29
C SER A 526 -7.18 3.87 -25.63
N SER A 527 -7.73 4.55 -24.63
CA SER A 527 -8.34 5.89 -24.75
C SER A 527 -7.36 7.02 -24.39
N LEU A 528 -6.24 6.70 -23.78
CA LEU A 528 -5.18 7.66 -23.40
C LEU A 528 -4.32 7.96 -24.65
N LYS A 529 -4.58 9.13 -25.27
CA LYS A 529 -3.88 9.59 -26.48
C LYS A 529 -2.83 10.66 -26.15
#